data_b432e3ee4602abf28cd1a0c32a003026
#
_entry.id   b432e3ee4602abf28cd1a0c32a003026
#
_cell.length_a   1.000
_cell.length_b   1.000
_cell.length_c   1.000
_cell.angle_alpha   90.00
_cell.angle_beta   90.00
_cell.angle_gamma   90.00
#
_symmetry.space_group_name_H-M   'P 1'
#
loop_
_entity.id
_entity.type
_entity.pdbx_description
1 polymer ?
#
loop_
_entity_poly.entity_id
_entity_poly.type
_entity_poly.pdbx_seq_one_letter_code
_entity_poly.pdbx_strand_id
1 'polypeptide(L)'
;MKRHYLLVTSLVLAAAAAYAGPKADGSGDAAAFARLKTLVGEWDANTQMGKAHLSYELIAGGTALVEKETAEKMPAMMTVYHLDGDRLVLTHYCMAGNQPRMRAKAFDAASGKLEFEFLDGTNLTAGEGHMHNARIQFVDNDHVKTEWAFFENGVEKFTEGAEYTRVR
;
A
#
# COMPACT_ATOMS: atom_id res chain seq x y z
N MET A 1 -71.32 -18.72 21.70
CA MET A 1 -70.75 -18.06 20.50
C MET A 1 -69.29 -17.71 20.78
N LYS A 2 -68.30 -18.51 20.28
CA LYS A 2 -66.88 -18.30 20.49
C LYS A 2 -66.34 -17.63 19.23
N ARG A 3 -65.87 -16.35 19.34
CA ARG A 3 -65.23 -15.60 18.25
C ARG A 3 -63.76 -15.99 18.21
N HIS A 4 -63.32 -16.57 17.09
CA HIS A 4 -61.92 -16.85 16.80
C HIS A 4 -61.35 -15.62 16.10
N TYR A 5 -60.28 -15.00 16.68
CA TYR A 5 -59.51 -13.95 16.04
C TYR A 5 -58.32 -14.62 15.36
N LEU A 6 -58.26 -14.51 14.03
CA LEU A 6 -57.08 -14.86 13.25
C LEU A 6 -56.09 -13.71 13.37
N LEU A 7 -54.93 -13.97 13.95
CA LEU A 7 -53.76 -13.08 13.90
C LEU A 7 -53.03 -13.32 12.57
N VAL A 8 -53.08 -12.34 11.68
CA VAL A 8 -52.26 -12.31 10.48
C VAL A 8 -50.96 -11.63 10.83
N THR A 9 -49.87 -12.41 10.97
CA THR A 9 -48.51 -11.88 11.13
C THR A 9 -47.93 -11.59 9.75
N SER A 10 -47.86 -10.30 9.40
CA SER A 10 -47.16 -9.85 8.19
C SER A 10 -45.65 -9.87 8.41
N LEU A 11 -44.98 -10.79 7.72
CA LEU A 11 -43.51 -10.86 7.69
C LEU A 11 -43.00 -9.79 6.72
N VAL A 12 -42.42 -8.69 7.26
CA VAL A 12 -41.76 -7.68 6.45
C VAL A 12 -40.32 -8.17 6.18
N LEU A 13 -40.07 -8.65 4.96
CA LEU A 13 -38.71 -8.91 4.47
C LEU A 13 -38.03 -7.58 4.14
N ALA A 14 -37.15 -7.11 5.00
CA ALA A 14 -36.26 -5.98 4.68
C ALA A 14 -35.16 -6.49 3.78
N ALA A 15 -35.24 -6.20 2.49
CA ALA A 15 -34.15 -6.41 1.55
C ALA A 15 -33.04 -5.37 1.86
N ALA A 16 -31.94 -5.80 2.48
CA ALA A 16 -30.74 -5.00 2.58
C ALA A 16 -30.12 -4.87 1.18
N ALA A 17 -30.33 -3.73 0.52
CA ALA A 17 -29.60 -3.39 -0.68
C ALA A 17 -28.14 -3.17 -0.29
N ALA A 18 -27.26 -4.11 -0.68
CA ALA A 18 -25.82 -3.91 -0.59
C ALA A 18 -25.44 -2.72 -1.50
N TYR A 19 -25.02 -1.63 -0.89
CA TYR A 19 -24.51 -0.48 -1.62
C TYR A 19 -23.15 -0.87 -2.19
N ALA A 20 -23.14 -1.33 -3.45
CA ALA A 20 -21.91 -1.45 -4.22
C ALA A 20 -21.49 -0.02 -4.62
N GLY A 21 -20.52 0.53 -3.90
CA GLY A 21 -19.84 1.77 -4.32
C GLY A 21 -19.30 1.62 -5.76
N PRO A 22 -19.02 2.74 -6.46
CA PRO A 22 -18.48 2.67 -7.81
C PRO A 22 -17.24 1.77 -7.81
N LYS A 23 -17.26 0.70 -8.63
CA LYS A 23 -16.07 -0.10 -8.91
C LYS A 23 -15.03 0.85 -9.51
N ALA A 24 -13.92 1.10 -8.78
CA ALA A 24 -12.75 1.68 -9.39
C ALA A 24 -12.34 0.74 -10.54
N ASP A 25 -11.98 1.31 -11.69
CA ASP A 25 -11.45 0.54 -12.81
C ASP A 25 -10.12 -0.08 -12.36
N GLY A 26 -10.15 -1.33 -11.92
CA GLY A 26 -9.00 -2.07 -11.40
C GLY A 26 -7.92 -2.36 -12.43
N SER A 27 -8.11 -1.94 -13.69
CA SER A 27 -7.13 -2.11 -14.77
C SER A 27 -5.81 -1.39 -14.46
N GLY A 28 -5.88 -0.20 -13.85
CA GLY A 28 -4.71 0.58 -13.45
C GLY A 28 -3.90 -0.05 -12.33
N ASP A 29 -4.58 -0.58 -11.29
CA ASP A 29 -3.93 -1.17 -10.12
C ASP A 29 -3.28 -2.53 -10.45
N ALA A 30 -3.93 -3.34 -11.29
CA ALA A 30 -3.34 -4.58 -11.81
C ALA A 30 -2.09 -4.29 -12.67
N ALA A 31 -2.13 -3.25 -13.50
CA ALA A 31 -0.97 -2.81 -14.28
C ALA A 31 0.15 -2.27 -13.38
N ALA A 32 -0.19 -1.50 -12.34
CA ALA A 32 0.75 -1.02 -11.33
C ALA A 32 1.43 -2.18 -10.59
N PHE A 33 0.65 -3.18 -10.17
CA PHE A 33 1.22 -4.37 -9.52
C PHE A 33 2.10 -5.19 -10.47
N ALA A 34 1.71 -5.33 -11.74
CA ALA A 34 2.56 -5.97 -12.75
C ALA A 34 3.88 -5.19 -12.93
N ARG A 35 3.84 -3.85 -12.88
CA ARG A 35 5.04 -3.03 -12.95
C ARG A 35 5.92 -3.18 -11.69
N LEU A 36 5.34 -3.23 -10.49
CA LEU A 36 6.08 -3.51 -9.25
C LEU A 36 6.83 -4.84 -9.30
N LYS A 37 6.24 -5.87 -9.86
CA LYS A 37 6.89 -7.19 -10.01
C LYS A 37 8.18 -7.15 -10.84
N THR A 38 8.37 -6.14 -11.70
CA THR A 38 9.61 -5.98 -12.44
C THR A 38 10.79 -5.51 -11.58
N LEU A 39 10.52 -5.09 -10.33
CA LEU A 39 11.57 -4.71 -9.37
C LEU A 39 12.27 -5.92 -8.74
N VAL A 40 11.75 -7.14 -8.88
CA VAL A 40 12.39 -8.35 -8.31
C VAL A 40 13.88 -8.34 -8.55
N GLY A 41 14.66 -8.53 -7.46
CA GLY A 41 16.11 -8.46 -7.42
C GLY A 41 16.62 -7.48 -6.37
N GLU A 42 17.88 -7.10 -6.48
CA GLU A 42 18.64 -6.32 -5.50
C GLU A 42 18.95 -4.93 -6.04
N TRP A 43 18.92 -3.93 -5.17
CA TRP A 43 19.06 -2.52 -5.50
C TRP A 43 19.84 -1.78 -4.44
N ASP A 44 20.79 -0.93 -4.84
CA ASP A 44 21.61 -0.14 -3.94
C ASP A 44 21.42 1.36 -4.15
N ALA A 45 21.52 2.13 -3.08
CA ALA A 45 21.55 3.59 -3.09
C ALA A 45 22.54 4.14 -2.07
N ASN A 46 22.98 5.38 -2.30
CA ASN A 46 23.63 6.19 -1.28
C ASN A 46 22.64 7.24 -0.77
N THR A 47 22.34 7.19 0.52
CA THR A 47 21.37 8.06 1.19
C THR A 47 22.03 8.86 2.32
N GLN A 48 21.27 9.76 2.93
CA GLN A 48 21.72 10.45 4.16
C GLN A 48 21.87 9.46 5.34
N MET A 49 21.19 8.32 5.28
CA MET A 49 21.28 7.25 6.28
C MET A 49 22.42 6.26 5.98
N GLY A 50 23.33 6.60 5.07
CA GLY A 50 24.43 5.78 4.60
C GLY A 50 24.06 4.97 3.37
N LYS A 51 24.76 3.86 3.14
CA LYS A 51 24.41 2.93 2.07
C LYS A 51 23.09 2.25 2.42
N ALA A 52 22.15 2.30 1.49
CA ALA A 52 20.85 1.64 1.58
C ALA A 52 20.75 0.55 0.53
N HIS A 53 20.06 -0.51 0.88
CA HIS A 53 19.84 -1.67 0.04
C HIS A 53 18.38 -2.09 0.09
N LEU A 54 17.77 -2.30 -1.08
CA LEU A 54 16.44 -2.88 -1.24
C LEU A 54 16.56 -4.26 -1.89
N SER A 55 15.83 -5.22 -1.35
CA SER A 55 15.57 -6.48 -2.04
C SER A 55 14.08 -6.65 -2.29
N TYR A 56 13.74 -7.10 -3.50
CA TYR A 56 12.36 -7.39 -3.90
C TYR A 56 12.20 -8.87 -4.23
N GLU A 57 11.23 -9.53 -3.60
CA GLU A 57 10.94 -10.94 -3.78
C GLU A 57 9.44 -11.18 -3.98
N LEU A 58 9.09 -12.03 -4.96
CA LEU A 58 7.72 -12.53 -5.12
C LEU A 58 7.49 -13.74 -4.21
N ILE A 59 6.45 -13.67 -3.42
CA ILE A 59 5.99 -14.75 -2.53
C ILE A 59 4.55 -15.17 -2.86
N ALA A 60 4.04 -16.17 -2.13
CA ALA A 60 2.66 -16.64 -2.24
C ALA A 60 2.23 -16.95 -3.70
N GLY A 61 3.12 -17.63 -4.46
CA GLY A 61 2.85 -17.95 -5.86
C GLY A 61 2.79 -16.72 -6.79
N GLY A 62 3.44 -15.61 -6.42
CA GLY A 62 3.48 -14.37 -7.19
C GLY A 62 2.30 -13.43 -6.95
N THR A 63 1.50 -13.67 -5.90
CA THR A 63 0.36 -12.82 -5.53
C THR A 63 0.74 -11.69 -4.57
N ALA A 64 1.92 -11.76 -3.95
CA ALA A 64 2.48 -10.71 -3.13
C ALA A 64 3.94 -10.43 -3.49
N LEU A 65 4.34 -9.16 -3.41
CA LEU A 65 5.71 -8.69 -3.56
C LEU A 65 6.18 -8.18 -2.20
N VAL A 66 7.30 -8.69 -1.74
CA VAL A 66 7.97 -8.22 -0.52
C VAL A 66 9.14 -7.34 -0.91
N GLU A 67 9.18 -6.15 -0.35
CA GLU A 67 10.33 -5.25 -0.35
C GLU A 67 10.94 -5.29 1.04
N LYS A 68 12.24 -5.49 1.13
CA LYS A 68 12.99 -5.36 2.38
C LYS A 68 14.03 -4.26 2.20
N GLU A 69 13.98 -3.29 3.10
CA GLU A 69 14.91 -2.17 3.14
C GLU A 69 15.89 -2.31 4.30
N THR A 70 17.16 -2.09 4.03
CA THR A 70 18.21 -1.96 5.04
C THR A 70 19.06 -0.75 4.75
N ALA A 71 19.54 -0.06 5.79
CA ALA A 71 20.53 1.00 5.66
C ALA A 71 21.49 0.99 6.86
N GLU A 72 22.68 1.58 6.68
CA GLU A 72 23.75 1.51 7.70
C GLU A 72 23.34 2.07 9.06
N LYS A 73 22.48 3.10 9.06
CA LYS A 73 22.08 3.84 10.28
C LYS A 73 20.61 3.64 10.64
N MET A 74 19.96 2.62 10.09
CA MET A 74 18.53 2.41 10.24
C MET A 74 18.22 0.91 10.42
N PRO A 75 17.29 0.54 11.33
CA PRO A 75 16.78 -0.81 11.39
C PRO A 75 16.19 -1.26 10.06
N ALA A 76 16.24 -2.56 9.79
CA ALA A 76 15.58 -3.13 8.62
C ALA A 76 14.06 -2.89 8.70
N MET A 77 13.47 -2.51 7.58
CA MET A 77 12.03 -2.35 7.40
C MET A 77 11.54 -3.27 6.27
N MET A 78 10.24 -3.46 6.19
CA MET A 78 9.62 -4.31 5.18
C MET A 78 8.33 -3.67 4.67
N THR A 79 8.10 -3.78 3.36
CA THR A 79 6.83 -3.43 2.73
C THR A 79 6.29 -4.61 1.95
N VAL A 80 5.01 -4.92 2.10
CA VAL A 80 4.35 -6.00 1.36
C VAL A 80 3.27 -5.39 0.47
N TYR A 81 3.38 -5.63 -0.83
CA TYR A 81 2.44 -5.18 -1.86
C TYR A 81 1.60 -6.35 -2.35
N HIS A 82 0.29 -6.16 -2.51
CA HIS A 82 -0.62 -7.16 -3.06
C HIS A 82 -1.90 -6.50 -3.60
N LEU A 83 -2.69 -7.28 -4.34
CA LEU A 83 -4.04 -6.85 -4.71
C LEU A 83 -5.04 -7.29 -3.64
N ASP A 84 -5.88 -6.37 -3.16
CA ASP A 84 -7.08 -6.60 -2.37
C ASP A 84 -8.29 -6.42 -3.28
N GLY A 85 -8.80 -7.53 -3.80
CA GLY A 85 -9.74 -7.50 -4.92
C GLY A 85 -9.09 -6.92 -6.17
N ASP A 86 -9.59 -5.79 -6.63
CA ASP A 86 -9.08 -5.03 -7.77
C ASP A 86 -8.17 -3.84 -7.37
N ARG A 87 -7.89 -3.67 -6.06
CA ARG A 87 -7.09 -2.57 -5.54
C ARG A 87 -5.69 -2.98 -5.13
N LEU A 88 -4.70 -2.22 -5.57
CA LEU A 88 -3.33 -2.38 -5.11
C LEU A 88 -3.17 -1.72 -3.73
N VAL A 89 -2.74 -2.51 -2.76
CA VAL A 89 -2.46 -2.06 -1.40
C VAL A 89 -1.04 -2.44 -0.98
N LEU A 90 -0.50 -1.70 -0.03
CA LEU A 90 0.73 -2.04 0.65
C LEU A 90 0.52 -2.00 2.18
N THR A 91 1.34 -2.79 2.89
CA THR A 91 1.53 -2.68 4.34
C THR A 91 3.02 -2.45 4.58
N HIS A 92 3.34 -1.33 5.25
CA HIS A 92 4.71 -0.99 5.61
C HIS A 92 4.97 -1.30 7.09
N TYR A 93 5.95 -2.13 7.39
CA TYR A 93 6.40 -2.48 8.75
C TYR A 93 7.49 -1.50 9.16
N CYS A 94 7.07 -0.41 9.81
CA CYS A 94 7.88 0.75 10.10
C CYS A 94 8.73 0.57 11.37
N MET A 95 9.93 1.16 11.38
CA MET A 95 10.76 1.27 12.58
C MET A 95 10.10 2.07 13.72
N ALA A 96 9.06 2.87 13.41
CA ALA A 96 8.24 3.54 14.42
C ALA A 96 7.35 2.58 15.22
N GLY A 97 7.34 1.28 14.89
CA GLY A 97 6.57 0.25 15.61
C GLY A 97 5.14 0.10 15.15
N ASN A 98 4.69 0.88 14.19
CA ASN A 98 3.37 0.78 13.57
C ASN A 98 3.43 0.16 12.16
N GLN A 99 2.26 -0.23 11.64
CA GLN A 99 2.13 -0.83 10.33
C GLN A 99 1.07 -0.07 9.52
N PRO A 100 1.43 1.10 8.95
CA PRO A 100 0.54 1.82 8.07
C PRO A 100 0.25 1.01 6.80
N ARG A 101 -1.02 1.01 6.39
CA ARG A 101 -1.44 0.49 5.10
C ARG A 101 -1.78 1.66 4.19
N MET A 102 -1.42 1.52 2.94
CA MET A 102 -1.71 2.50 1.90
C MET A 102 -2.33 1.79 0.70
N ARG A 103 -3.14 2.51 -0.06
CA ARG A 103 -3.71 2.06 -1.33
C ARG A 103 -3.12 2.85 -2.48
N ALA A 104 -3.03 2.26 -3.65
CA ALA A 104 -2.69 3.01 -4.84
C ALA A 104 -3.73 4.11 -5.09
N LYS A 105 -3.24 5.32 -5.27
CA LYS A 105 -4.02 6.50 -5.61
C LYS A 105 -4.02 6.76 -7.10
N ALA A 106 -2.85 6.60 -7.72
CA ALA A 106 -2.67 6.81 -9.15
C ALA A 106 -1.46 6.01 -9.66
N PHE A 107 -1.59 5.48 -10.88
CA PHE A 107 -0.49 4.93 -11.66
C PHE A 107 -0.50 5.53 -13.06
N ASP A 108 0.55 6.26 -13.39
CA ASP A 108 0.79 6.78 -14.74
C ASP A 108 1.84 5.91 -15.43
N ALA A 109 1.40 5.02 -16.30
CA ALA A 109 2.27 4.11 -17.02
C ALA A 109 3.21 4.82 -18.01
N ALA A 110 2.84 6.01 -18.49
CA ALA A 110 3.67 6.77 -19.45
C ALA A 110 4.86 7.42 -18.76
N SER A 111 4.65 8.01 -17.57
CA SER A 111 5.75 8.57 -16.77
C SER A 111 6.39 7.54 -15.84
N GLY A 112 5.78 6.37 -15.64
CA GLY A 112 6.24 5.35 -14.69
C GLY A 112 6.05 5.75 -13.23
N LYS A 113 5.07 6.60 -12.91
CA LYS A 113 4.83 7.11 -11.56
C LYS A 113 3.68 6.36 -10.88
N LEU A 114 3.94 5.80 -9.71
CA LEU A 114 2.97 5.14 -8.85
C LEU A 114 2.89 5.88 -7.52
N GLU A 115 1.69 6.32 -7.14
CA GLU A 115 1.43 7.03 -5.88
C GLU A 115 0.53 6.19 -4.98
N PHE A 116 0.84 6.22 -3.69
CA PHE A 116 0.03 5.61 -2.63
C PHE A 116 -0.42 6.68 -1.63
N GLU A 117 -1.63 6.50 -1.10
CA GLU A 117 -2.19 7.31 -0.04
C GLU A 117 -2.58 6.45 1.16
N PHE A 118 -2.53 7.02 2.35
CA PHE A 118 -2.89 6.35 3.60
C PHE A 118 -4.30 5.78 3.56
N LEU A 119 -4.45 4.55 4.02
CA LEU A 119 -5.73 3.85 4.16
C LEU A 119 -6.09 3.72 5.65
N ASP A 120 -5.26 3.05 6.41
CA ASP A 120 -5.35 2.80 7.84
C ASP A 120 -4.01 2.27 8.38
N GLY A 121 -3.97 1.78 9.61
CA GLY A 121 -2.77 1.16 10.16
C GLY A 121 -3.04 0.42 11.48
N THR A 122 -2.14 -0.50 11.82
CA THR A 122 -2.11 -1.16 13.12
C THR A 122 -1.06 -0.53 14.01
N ASN A 123 -1.24 -0.63 15.35
CA ASN A 123 -0.39 0.03 16.34
C ASN A 123 -0.22 1.53 16.07
N LEU A 124 -1.33 2.18 15.69
CA LEU A 124 -1.38 3.58 15.32
C LEU A 124 -2.55 4.25 16.02
N THR A 125 -2.23 5.17 16.95
CA THR A 125 -3.22 6.00 17.63
C THR A 125 -3.39 7.35 16.94
N ALA A 126 -4.48 8.04 17.24
CA ALA A 126 -4.75 9.35 16.65
C ALA A 126 -3.60 10.34 16.94
N GLY A 127 -3.07 10.95 15.89
CA GLY A 127 -1.97 11.91 15.97
C GLY A 127 -0.57 11.30 15.99
N GLU A 128 -0.44 9.98 16.11
CA GLU A 128 0.86 9.31 16.12
C GLU A 128 1.57 9.40 14.77
N GLY A 129 2.91 9.48 14.82
CA GLY A 129 3.74 9.60 13.64
C GLY A 129 3.78 8.31 12.81
N HIS A 130 3.61 8.42 11.50
CA HIS A 130 3.62 7.28 10.58
C HIS A 130 3.94 7.69 9.14
N MET A 131 4.40 6.74 8.33
CA MET A 131 4.45 6.91 6.88
C MET A 131 3.03 6.99 6.33
N HIS A 132 2.70 8.09 5.65
CA HIS A 132 1.33 8.42 5.24
C HIS A 132 1.13 8.33 3.73
N ASN A 133 2.12 8.73 2.96
CA ASN A 133 2.12 8.64 1.51
C ASN A 133 3.41 8.00 1.03
N ALA A 134 3.34 7.31 -0.10
CA ALA A 134 4.51 6.78 -0.78
C ALA A 134 4.43 7.06 -2.28
N ARG A 135 5.57 7.20 -2.91
CA ARG A 135 5.71 7.34 -4.35
C ARG A 135 6.83 6.47 -4.85
N ILE A 136 6.58 5.76 -5.93
CA ILE A 136 7.59 4.97 -6.66
C ILE A 136 7.63 5.51 -8.07
N GLN A 137 8.83 5.87 -8.54
CA GLN A 137 9.10 6.31 -9.89
C GLN A 137 9.98 5.27 -10.59
N PHE A 138 9.42 4.53 -11.52
CA PHE A 138 10.17 3.61 -12.39
C PHE A 138 10.87 4.43 -13.47
N VAL A 139 12.14 4.78 -13.24
CA VAL A 139 12.90 5.62 -14.17
C VAL A 139 13.23 4.84 -15.45
N ASP A 140 13.80 3.63 -15.28
CA ASP A 140 14.05 2.65 -16.33
C ASP A 140 14.13 1.23 -15.75
N ASN A 141 14.81 0.29 -16.42
CA ASN A 141 14.92 -1.09 -15.95
C ASN A 141 15.95 -1.26 -14.80
N ASP A 142 16.87 -0.32 -14.67
CA ASP A 142 17.99 -0.38 -13.73
C ASP A 142 17.95 0.76 -12.69
N HIS A 143 16.97 1.70 -12.78
CA HIS A 143 16.82 2.81 -11.85
C HIS A 143 15.37 2.98 -11.37
N VAL A 144 15.21 3.08 -10.06
CA VAL A 144 13.95 3.36 -9.39
C VAL A 144 14.14 4.43 -8.31
N LYS A 145 13.19 5.36 -8.20
CA LYS A 145 13.14 6.33 -7.10
C LYS A 145 11.99 5.98 -6.18
N THR A 146 12.23 6.10 -4.88
CA THR A 146 11.19 5.98 -3.86
C THR A 146 11.14 7.26 -3.04
N GLU A 147 9.95 7.66 -2.65
CA GLU A 147 9.72 8.77 -1.73
C GLU A 147 8.66 8.36 -0.71
N TRP A 148 8.90 8.67 0.56
CA TRP A 148 8.01 8.37 1.69
C TRP A 148 7.78 9.63 2.51
N ALA A 149 6.52 10.02 2.71
CA ALA A 149 6.14 11.18 3.49
C ALA A 149 5.67 10.75 4.89
N PHE A 150 6.31 11.27 5.92
CA PHE A 150 5.99 11.02 7.32
C PHE A 150 5.09 12.11 7.87
N PHE A 151 3.97 11.72 8.48
CA PHE A 151 2.99 12.61 9.09
C PHE A 151 2.90 12.38 10.59
N GLU A 152 2.64 13.45 11.34
CA GLU A 152 2.33 13.42 12.77
C GLU A 152 1.31 14.51 13.06
N ASN A 153 0.27 14.21 13.83
CA ASN A 153 -0.85 15.12 14.10
C ASN A 153 -1.52 15.65 12.81
N GLY A 154 -1.59 14.82 11.76
CA GLY A 154 -2.18 15.18 10.47
C GLY A 154 -1.35 16.16 9.62
N VAL A 155 -0.10 16.43 10.01
CA VAL A 155 0.80 17.36 9.33
C VAL A 155 2.03 16.60 8.84
N GLU A 156 2.41 16.82 7.58
CA GLU A 156 3.66 16.32 7.03
C GLU A 156 4.85 16.92 7.78
N LYS A 157 5.73 16.07 8.30
CA LYS A 157 6.94 16.47 9.02
C LYS A 157 8.17 16.46 8.12
N PHE A 158 8.28 15.44 7.30
CA PHE A 158 9.35 15.31 6.32
C PHE A 158 8.93 14.35 5.20
N THR A 159 9.62 14.45 4.09
CA THR A 159 9.64 13.45 3.03
C THR A 159 11.08 13.00 2.84
N GLU A 160 11.29 11.71 2.85
CA GLU A 160 12.58 11.10 2.53
C GLU A 160 12.47 10.27 1.26
N GLY A 161 13.57 10.11 0.55
CA GLY A 161 13.60 9.32 -0.67
C GLY A 161 15.01 9.07 -1.16
N ALA A 162 15.11 8.11 -2.05
CA ALA A 162 16.37 7.75 -2.69
C ALA A 162 16.16 7.30 -4.13
N GLU A 163 17.21 7.37 -4.91
CA GLU A 163 17.33 6.74 -6.21
C GLU A 163 18.20 5.51 -6.09
N TYR A 164 17.62 4.36 -6.39
CA TYR A 164 18.26 3.06 -6.32
C TYR A 164 18.65 2.58 -7.71
N THR A 165 19.84 1.97 -7.78
CA THR A 165 20.34 1.31 -8.98
C THR A 165 20.33 -0.19 -8.77
N ARG A 166 19.92 -0.93 -9.79
CA ARG A 166 19.87 -2.41 -9.75
C ARG A 166 21.28 -3.00 -9.62
N VAL A 167 21.45 -3.90 -8.68
CA VAL A 167 22.66 -4.73 -8.54
C VAL A 167 22.65 -5.82 -9.61
N ARG A 168 23.78 -6.01 -10.32
CA ARG A 168 23.97 -7.03 -11.36
C ARG A 168 24.87 -8.15 -10.88
#